data_91cc02006dbd0b17c12587231fddcfe4
#
_entry.id   91cc02006dbd0b17c12587231fddcfe4
#
_cell.length_a   1.000
_cell.length_b   1.000
_cell.length_c   1.000
_cell.angle_alpha   90.00
_cell.angle_beta   90.00
_cell.angle_gamma   90.00
#
_symmetry.space_group_name_H-M   'P 1'
#
loop_
_entity.id
_entity.type
_entity.pdbx_description
1 polymer ?
#
loop_
_entity_poly.entity_id
_entity_poly.type
_entity_poly.pdbx_seq_one_letter_code
_entity_poly.pdbx_strand_id
1 'polypeptide(L)' 'MKVIKSYSTSVDAEVARIALDAAGVPSTVVGIDAAMEGGTAGVELLVPDEWIEDALRVLERS' A
#
# COMPACT_ATOMS: atom_id res chain seq x y z
N MET A 1 1.08 3.49 11.87
CA MET A 1 1.26 2.93 10.52
C MET A 1 1.95 3.95 9.63
N LYS A 2 2.65 3.47 8.65
CA LYS A 2 3.43 4.32 7.77
C LYS A 2 3.19 3.95 6.33
N VAL A 3 3.12 4.95 5.46
CA VAL A 3 2.97 4.71 4.03
C VAL A 3 4.29 4.18 3.49
N ILE A 4 4.28 3.00 2.90
CA ILE A 4 5.48 2.41 2.33
C ILE A 4 5.52 2.51 0.82
N LYS A 5 4.36 2.69 0.21
CA LYS A 5 4.29 2.82 -1.24
C LYS A 5 2.96 3.46 -1.64
N SER A 6 2.98 4.15 -2.77
CA SER A 6 1.78 4.74 -3.33
C SER A 6 1.53 4.14 -4.70
N TYR A 7 0.27 3.98 -5.06
CA TYR A 7 -0.14 3.41 -6.34
C TYR A 7 -1.11 4.35 -7.04
N SER A 8 -1.13 4.30 -8.34
CA SER A 8 -2.03 5.16 -9.11
C SER A 8 -3.45 4.60 -9.19
N THR A 9 -3.61 3.31 -8.94
CA THR A 9 -4.93 2.66 -8.98
C THR A 9 -5.13 1.79 -7.74
N SER A 10 -6.41 1.59 -7.40
CA SER A 10 -6.73 0.71 -6.27
C SER A 10 -6.42 -0.76 -6.59
N VAL A 11 -6.48 -1.12 -7.86
CA VAL A 11 -6.18 -2.49 -8.26
C VAL A 11 -4.72 -2.83 -7.96
N ASP A 12 -3.80 -1.94 -8.30
CA ASP A 12 -2.39 -2.17 -8.03
C ASP A 12 -2.11 -2.25 -6.53
N ALA A 13 -2.73 -1.37 -5.76
CA ALA A 13 -2.58 -1.39 -4.31
C ALA A 13 -3.14 -2.68 -3.71
N GLU A 14 -4.25 -3.15 -4.24
CA GLU A 14 -4.88 -4.37 -3.76
C GLU A 14 -4.01 -5.59 -4.02
N VAL A 15 -3.38 -5.65 -5.19
CA VAL A 15 -2.44 -6.73 -5.50
C VAL A 15 -1.29 -6.76 -4.51
N ALA A 16 -0.75 -5.59 -4.18
CA ALA A 16 0.33 -5.50 -3.21
C ALA A 16 -0.15 -5.94 -1.82
N ARG A 17 -1.35 -5.51 -1.44
CA ARG A 17 -1.93 -5.88 -0.15
C ARG A 17 -2.11 -7.39 -0.05
N ILE A 18 -2.59 -8.02 -1.11
CA ILE A 18 -2.78 -9.46 -1.12
C ILE A 18 -1.45 -10.19 -0.97
N ALA A 19 -0.40 -9.69 -1.64
CA ALA A 19 0.92 -10.28 -1.52
C ALA A 19 1.44 -10.20 -0.08
N LEU A 20 1.21 -9.07 0.57
CA LEU A 20 1.62 -8.89 1.96
C LEU A 20 0.81 -9.80 2.88
N ASP A 21 -0.49 -9.91 2.64
CA ASP A 21 -1.36 -10.76 3.43
C ASP A 21 -0.91 -12.22 3.33
N ALA A 22 -0.57 -12.66 2.13
CA ALA A 22 -0.08 -14.02 1.92
C ALA A 22 1.22 -14.28 2.66
N ALA A 23 2.02 -13.25 2.87
CA ALA A 23 3.28 -13.37 3.61
C ALA A 23 3.10 -13.18 5.12
N GLY A 24 1.88 -12.94 5.57
CA GLY A 24 1.60 -12.74 6.98
C GLY A 24 1.88 -11.33 7.48
N VAL A 25 2.00 -10.38 6.56
CA VAL A 25 2.28 -8.98 6.91
C VAL A 25 0.98 -8.19 6.92
N PRO A 26 0.61 -7.59 8.06
CA PRO A 26 -0.60 -6.76 8.10
C PRO A 26 -0.39 -5.49 7.27
N SER A 27 -1.41 -5.09 6.53
CA SER A 27 -1.34 -3.88 5.73
C SER A 27 -2.72 -3.26 5.59
N THR A 28 -2.74 -1.98 5.23
CA THR A 28 -3.97 -1.22 5.06
C THR A 28 -3.83 -0.39 3.79
N VAL A 29 -4.90 -0.32 3.03
CA VAL A 29 -4.95 0.50 1.82
C VAL A 29 -5.87 1.69 2.07
N VAL A 30 -5.38 2.88 1.78
CA VAL A 30 -6.14 4.11 1.96
C VAL A 30 -6.22 4.83 0.61
N GLY A 31 -7.44 5.06 0.15
CA GLY A 31 -7.63 5.79 -1.09
C GLY A 31 -7.56 7.29 -0.88
N ILE A 32 -6.91 7.97 -1.81
CA ILE A 32 -6.85 9.42 -1.81
C ILE A 32 -7.89 9.91 -2.80
N ASP A 33 -8.81 10.74 -2.32
CA ASP A 33 -9.87 11.26 -3.17
C ASP A 33 -9.36 12.41 -4.03
N ALA A 34 -9.28 12.17 -5.33
CA ALA A 34 -8.80 13.17 -6.27
C ALA A 34 -9.84 14.26 -6.57
N ALA A 35 -11.05 14.07 -6.15
CA ALA A 35 -12.12 15.06 -6.41
C ALA A 35 -11.88 16.34 -5.65
N MET A 36 -11.04 16.32 -4.65
CA MET A 36 -10.76 17.51 -3.85
C MET A 36 -9.56 18.24 -4.39
N GLU A 37 -9.78 19.49 -4.75
CA GLU A 37 -8.72 20.41 -5.14
C GLU A 37 -7.88 19.97 -6.34
N GLY A 38 -8.45 19.20 -7.22
CA GLY A 38 -7.74 18.80 -8.43
C GLY A 38 -6.51 17.96 -8.18
N GLY A 39 -6.45 17.31 -7.03
CA GLY A 39 -5.34 16.42 -6.74
C GLY A 39 -5.38 15.18 -7.60
N THR A 40 -4.28 14.46 -7.64
CA THR A 40 -4.21 13.21 -8.38
C THR A 40 -4.86 12.11 -7.58
N ALA A 41 -5.64 11.28 -8.26
CA ALA A 41 -6.18 10.09 -7.63
C ALA A 41 -5.00 9.17 -7.27
N GLY A 42 -5.10 8.53 -6.14
CA GLY A 42 -4.04 7.63 -5.72
C GLY A 42 -4.48 6.78 -4.56
N VAL A 43 -3.68 5.79 -4.26
CA VAL A 43 -3.94 4.86 -3.17
C VAL A 43 -2.64 4.65 -2.43
N GLU A 44 -2.70 4.72 -1.11
CA GLU A 44 -1.51 4.52 -0.29
C GLU A 44 -1.58 3.19 0.44
N LEU A 45 -0.45 2.51 0.48
CA LEU A 45 -0.32 1.25 1.19
C LEU A 45 0.45 1.51 2.47
N LEU A 46 -0.16 1.18 3.60
CA LEU A 46 0.42 1.42 4.91
C LEU A 46 0.65 0.11 5.65
N VAL A 47 1.72 0.06 6.43
CA VAL A 47 1.98 -1.06 7.32
C VAL A 47 2.44 -0.52 8.67
N PRO A 48 2.28 -1.30 9.74
CA PRO A 48 2.83 -0.91 11.04
C PRO A 48 4.34 -0.77 10.95
N ASP A 49 4.90 0.13 11.75
CA ASP A 49 6.33 0.42 11.70
C ASP A 49 7.20 -0.83 11.84
N GLU A 50 6.81 -1.74 12.69
CA GLU A 50 7.56 -2.96 12.93
C GLU A 50 7.58 -3.92 11.75
N TRP A 51 6.72 -3.70 10.77
CA TRP A 51 6.61 -4.57 9.60
C TRP A 51 7.16 -3.94 8.32
N ILE A 52 7.70 -2.73 8.41
CA ILE A 52 8.15 -2.01 7.21
C ILE A 52 9.19 -2.79 6.43
N GLU A 53 10.22 -3.30 7.09
CA GLU A 53 11.28 -4.03 6.41
C GLU A 53 10.75 -5.30 5.74
N ASP A 54 9.91 -6.03 6.45
CA ASP A 54 9.33 -7.25 5.91
C ASP A 54 8.44 -6.94 4.70
N ALA A 55 7.63 -5.89 4.81
CA ALA A 55 6.74 -5.50 3.73
C ALA A 55 7.52 -5.10 2.48
N LEU A 56 8.57 -4.32 2.64
CA LEU A 56 9.39 -3.90 1.51
C LEU A 56 10.06 -5.10 0.85
N ARG A 57 10.50 -6.06 1.65
CA ARG A 57 11.13 -7.27 1.12
C ARG A 57 10.13 -8.08 0.30
N VAL A 58 8.91 -8.20 0.77
CA VAL A 58 7.87 -8.92 0.04
C VAL A 58 7.57 -8.23 -1.29
N LEU A 59 7.44 -6.92 -1.27
CA LEU A 59 7.14 -6.16 -2.49
C LEU A 59 8.28 -6.21 -3.49
N GLU A 60 9.52 -6.29 -3.02
CA GLU A 60 10.67 -6.43 -3.91
C GLU A 60 10.64 -7.73 -4.69
N ARG A 61 10.09 -8.77 -4.08
CA ARG A 61 10.09 -10.11 -4.66
C ARG A 61 8.95 -10.35 -5.64
N SER A 62 7.93 -9.53 -5.59
CA SER A 62 6.75 -9.74 -6.42
C SER A 62 6.78 -8.98 -7.74
#